data_c1c659172f819fdad95d0b8edc6078b7
#
_entry.id   c1c659172f819fdad95d0b8edc6078b7
#
_cell.length_a   1.000
_cell.length_b   1.000
_cell.length_c   1.000
_cell.angle_alpha   90.00
_cell.angle_beta   90.00
_cell.angle_gamma   90.00
#
_symmetry.space_group_name_H-M   'P 1'
#
loop_
_entity.id
_entity.type
_entity.pdbx_description
1 polymer ?
#
loop_
_entity_poly.entity_id
_entity_poly.type
_entity_poly.pdbx_seq_one_letter_code
_entity_poly.pdbx_strand_id
1 'polypeptide(L)' 'MGAAIGAAIAVIGAAFGIGMIGKSATESIARQPSAAGNIRTSMILTAAFIEGVALFAIVVCLLVVLM' A
#
# COMPACT_ATOMS: atom_id res chain seq x y z
N MET A 1 12.94 0.58 -20.25
CA MET A 1 13.78 0.15 -19.11
C MET A 1 13.46 0.97 -17.85
N GLY A 2 13.55 2.28 -17.90
CA GLY A 2 13.28 3.14 -16.75
C GLY A 2 11.88 2.98 -16.18
N ALA A 3 10.85 2.89 -17.03
CA ALA A 3 9.48 2.71 -16.58
C ALA A 3 9.28 1.35 -15.91
N ALA A 4 9.92 0.29 -16.41
CA ALA A 4 9.82 -1.02 -15.80
C ALA A 4 10.48 -1.05 -14.42
N ILE A 5 11.62 -0.41 -14.26
CA ILE A 5 12.31 -0.29 -12.98
C ILE A 5 11.48 0.54 -12.01
N GLY A 6 10.92 1.66 -12.48
CA GLY A 6 10.05 2.52 -11.67
C GLY A 6 8.82 1.78 -11.17
N ALA A 7 8.16 1.01 -12.03
CA ALA A 7 7.00 0.22 -11.65
C ALA A 7 7.36 -0.84 -10.61
N ALA A 8 8.50 -1.52 -10.78
CA ALA A 8 8.96 -2.52 -9.83
C ALA A 8 9.24 -1.90 -8.46
N ILE A 9 9.87 -0.73 -8.41
CA ILE A 9 10.14 -0.03 -7.16
C ILE A 9 8.84 0.41 -6.49
N ALA A 10 7.88 0.91 -7.27
CA ALA A 10 6.57 1.30 -6.75
C ALA A 10 5.85 0.12 -6.09
N VAL A 11 5.87 -1.06 -6.73
CA VAL A 11 5.25 -2.27 -6.19
C VAL A 11 5.93 -2.72 -4.91
N ILE A 12 7.27 -2.72 -4.87
CA ILE A 12 8.03 -3.08 -3.67
C ILE A 12 7.70 -2.12 -2.53
N GLY A 13 7.70 -0.81 -2.79
CA GLY A 13 7.37 0.18 -1.78
C GLY A 13 5.97 0.04 -1.25
N ALA A 14 4.98 -0.16 -2.12
CA ALA A 14 3.60 -0.35 -1.72
C ALA A 14 3.42 -1.64 -0.91
N ALA A 15 4.02 -2.74 -1.35
CA ALA A 15 3.94 -4.01 -0.65
C ALA A 15 4.56 -3.92 0.75
N PHE A 16 5.71 -3.27 0.87
CA PHE A 16 6.36 -3.06 2.16
C PHE A 16 5.51 -2.20 3.10
N GLY A 17 4.96 -1.09 2.58
CA GLY A 17 4.12 -0.19 3.36
C GLY A 17 2.84 -0.86 3.85
N ILE A 18 2.14 -1.57 2.97
CA ILE A 18 0.92 -2.30 3.32
C ILE A 18 1.22 -3.43 4.29
N GLY A 19 2.33 -4.14 4.10
CA GLY A 19 2.77 -5.18 5.02
C GLY A 19 3.02 -4.65 6.43
N MET A 20 3.66 -3.50 6.55
CA MET A 20 3.88 -2.85 7.85
C MET A 20 2.57 -2.45 8.52
N ILE A 21 1.64 -1.89 7.74
CA ILE A 21 0.32 -1.52 8.25
C ILE A 21 -0.43 -2.74 8.75
N GLY A 22 -0.45 -3.82 7.97
CA GLY A 22 -1.12 -5.06 8.33
C GLY A 22 -0.53 -5.67 9.60
N LYS A 23 0.79 -5.72 9.71
CA LYS A 23 1.48 -6.21 10.90
C LYS A 23 1.11 -5.39 12.13
N SER A 24 1.19 -4.07 12.03
CA SER A 24 0.90 -3.16 13.13
C SER A 24 -0.57 -3.27 13.56
N ALA A 25 -1.50 -3.33 12.60
CA ALA A 25 -2.92 -3.46 12.88
C ALA A 25 -3.23 -4.78 13.58
N THR A 26 -2.65 -5.89 13.10
CA THR A 26 -2.85 -7.20 13.70
C THR A 26 -2.35 -7.24 15.13
N GLU A 27 -1.17 -6.66 15.40
CA GLU A 27 -0.64 -6.57 16.76
C GLU A 27 -1.52 -5.71 17.66
N SER A 28 -2.05 -4.60 17.14
CA SER A 28 -2.93 -3.72 17.90
C SER A 28 -4.26 -4.39 18.24
N ILE A 29 -4.84 -5.15 17.32
CA ILE A 29 -6.07 -5.91 17.56
C ILE A 29 -5.82 -6.98 18.62
N ALA A 30 -4.67 -7.64 18.59
CA ALA A 30 -4.31 -8.63 19.58
C ALA A 30 -4.24 -8.03 20.99
N ARG A 31 -3.77 -6.77 21.11
CA ARG A 31 -3.69 -6.06 22.39
C ARG A 31 -5.03 -5.49 22.82
N GLN A 32 -5.85 -5.05 21.89
CA GLN A 32 -7.12 -4.39 22.15
C GLN A 32 -8.22 -4.96 21.25
N PRO A 33 -8.70 -6.18 21.54
CA PRO A 33 -9.71 -6.82 20.69
C PRO A 33 -11.01 -6.01 20.57
N SER A 34 -11.35 -5.23 21.58
CA SER A 34 -12.55 -4.39 21.57
C SER A 34 -12.46 -3.25 20.57
N ALA A 35 -11.26 -2.87 20.15
CA ALA A 35 -11.03 -1.82 19.15
C ALA A 35 -10.83 -2.40 17.74
N ALA A 36 -11.04 -3.70 17.53
CA ALA A 36 -10.75 -4.36 16.26
C ALA A 36 -11.44 -3.69 15.06
N GLY A 37 -12.70 -3.26 15.22
CA GLY A 37 -13.43 -2.59 14.14
C GLY A 37 -12.80 -1.28 13.71
N ASN A 38 -12.43 -0.43 14.67
CA ASN A 38 -11.79 0.86 14.39
C ASN A 38 -10.39 0.68 13.80
N ILE A 39 -9.63 -0.27 14.31
CA ILE A 39 -8.28 -0.57 13.82
C ILE A 39 -8.35 -1.08 12.38
N ARG A 40 -9.28 -1.98 12.09
CA ARG A 40 -9.49 -2.52 10.74
C ARG A 40 -9.87 -1.41 9.76
N THR A 41 -10.76 -0.51 10.14
CA THR A 41 -11.17 0.61 9.28
C THR A 41 -9.98 1.51 8.98
N SER A 42 -9.18 1.88 9.97
CA SER A 42 -7.98 2.70 9.78
C SER A 42 -6.96 1.99 8.89
N MET A 43 -6.77 0.69 9.07
CA MET A 43 -5.88 -0.12 8.26
C MET A 43 -6.30 -0.11 6.79
N ILE A 44 -7.58 -0.34 6.51
CA ILE A 44 -8.11 -0.38 5.15
C ILE A 44 -7.96 0.98 4.47
N LEU A 45 -8.28 2.07 5.16
CA LEU A 45 -8.14 3.41 4.60
C LEU A 45 -6.68 3.73 4.27
N THR A 46 -5.77 3.44 5.20
CA THR A 46 -4.35 3.72 4.99
C THR A 46 -3.78 2.86 3.86
N ALA A 47 -4.13 1.58 3.82
CA ALA A 47 -3.71 0.68 2.75
C ALA A 47 -4.27 1.13 1.40
N ALA A 48 -5.51 1.61 1.36
CA ALA A 48 -6.13 2.12 0.14
C ALA A 48 -5.39 3.36 -0.39
N PHE A 49 -4.93 4.26 0.48
CA PHE A 49 -4.13 5.41 0.07
C PHE A 49 -2.81 4.97 -0.55
N ILE A 50 -2.13 4.00 0.05
CA ILE A 50 -0.87 3.47 -0.50
C ILE A 50 -1.13 2.83 -1.87
N GLU A 51 -2.16 2.02 -1.99
CA GLU A 51 -2.55 1.39 -3.25
C GLU A 51 -2.89 2.43 -4.32
N GLY A 52 -3.62 3.49 -3.96
CA GLY A 52 -3.98 4.55 -4.87
C GLY A 52 -2.77 5.29 -5.41
N VAL A 53 -1.83 5.65 -4.56
CA VAL A 53 -0.59 6.32 -4.95
C VAL A 53 0.26 5.40 -5.82
N ALA A 54 0.39 4.12 -5.45
CA ALA A 54 1.16 3.14 -6.21
C ALA A 54 0.54 2.89 -7.59
N LEU A 55 -0.79 2.79 -7.65
CA LEU A 55 -1.50 2.63 -8.92
C LEU A 55 -1.27 3.83 -9.83
N PHE A 56 -1.32 5.04 -9.28
CA PHE A 56 -1.04 6.26 -10.04
C PHE A 56 0.38 6.25 -10.60
N ALA A 57 1.36 5.83 -9.80
CA ALA A 57 2.75 5.72 -10.25
C ALA A 57 2.88 4.72 -11.40
N ILE A 58 2.19 3.58 -11.33
CA ILE A 58 2.18 2.58 -12.38
C ILE A 58 1.52 3.12 -13.65
N VAL A 59 0.46 3.89 -13.53
CA VAL A 59 -0.18 4.53 -14.69
C VAL A 59 0.78 5.50 -15.36
N VAL A 60 1.53 6.29 -14.59
CA VAL A 60 2.55 7.19 -15.14
C VAL A 60 3.62 6.38 -15.88
N CYS A 61 4.08 5.26 -15.32
CA CYS A 61 5.04 4.38 -15.98
C CYS A 61 4.47 3.81 -17.28
N LEU A 62 3.20 3.44 -17.30
CA LEU A 62 2.54 2.94 -18.51
C LEU A 62 2.50 4.02 -19.58
N LEU A 63 2.18 5.25 -19.23
CA LEU A 63 2.17 6.36 -20.18
C LEU A 63 3.55 6.60 -20.77
N VAL A 64 4.61 6.49 -19.98
CA VAL A 64 5.99 6.62 -20.48
C VAL A 64 6.29 5.54 -21.50
N VAL A 65 5.86 4.31 -21.27
CA VAL A 65 6.07 3.20 -22.19
C VAL A 65 5.32 3.42 -23.51
N LEU A 66 4.11 3.95 -23.44
CA LEU A 66 3.26 4.17 -24.62
C LEU A 66 3.69 5.40 -25.45
N MET A 67 4.42 6.31 -24.87
CA MET A 67 4.97 7.47 -25.57
C MET A 67 6.23 7.11 -26.32
#